data_692818249f4f48dde07398df638db683
#
_entry.id   692818249f4f48dde07398df638db683
#
_cell.length_a   1.000
_cell.length_b   1.000
_cell.length_c   1.000
_cell.angle_alpha   90.00
_cell.angle_beta   90.00
_cell.angle_gamma   90.00
#
_symmetry.space_group_name_H-M   'P 1'
#
loop_
_entity.id
_entity.type
_entity.pdbx_description
1 polymer ?
#
loop_
_entity_poly.entity_id
_entity_poly.type
_entity_poly.pdbx_seq_one_letter_code
_entity_poly.pdbx_strand_id
1 'polypeptide(L)'
;MNPGNVAVAPVLSDTSRLASQKKQVIATQSFIQKSHFPTLIFQDDVHQCDELNKSLLDLVYAEREGGVAINKSNTAELGSWHSATNLHKKSEYAPLLTEVNSALARISSELHYSKDHALKVTSMWSIINPPGNGNRAHCHPNSLWSGVYYVQAPDNCGNIEFTDPRTALIMNQPKYETKKKRPRDCWTKANYKPVPGRMFIFPAWLYHSVASNVSKETGRAGDRIIVSFNINQMKK
;
A
#
# COMPACT_ATOMS: atom_id res chain seq x y z
N MET A 1 90.01 -62.27 -4.05
CA MET A 1 88.77 -62.89 -3.66
C MET A 1 87.88 -61.77 -3.25
N ASN A 2 86.77 -61.65 -3.85
CA ASN A 2 86.02 -60.45 -4.01
C ASN A 2 85.08 -60.21 -2.84
N PRO A 3 85.03 -59.03 -2.24
CA PRO A 3 84.01 -58.70 -1.24
C PRO A 3 82.70 -58.20 -1.89
N GLY A 4 81.59 -58.68 -1.39
CA GLY A 4 80.26 -58.44 -1.89
C GLY A 4 79.75 -57.01 -1.74
N ASN A 5 79.06 -56.64 -2.74
CA ASN A 5 78.41 -55.40 -2.91
C ASN A 5 77.12 -55.44 -2.10
N VAL A 6 76.96 -54.59 -1.08
CA VAL A 6 75.71 -54.38 -0.36
C VAL A 6 74.98 -53.19 -1.03
N ALA A 7 73.90 -53.51 -1.70
CA ALA A 7 72.98 -52.49 -2.26
C ALA A 7 72.19 -51.77 -1.18
N VAL A 8 72.40 -50.50 -1.06
CA VAL A 8 71.60 -49.62 -0.21
C VAL A 8 70.30 -49.20 -0.96
N ALA A 9 69.13 -49.62 -0.47
CA ALA A 9 67.88 -49.24 -1.03
C ALA A 9 67.64 -47.73 -0.81
N PRO A 10 67.07 -47.03 -1.78
CA PRO A 10 66.78 -45.61 -1.61
C PRO A 10 65.59 -45.42 -0.64
N VAL A 11 65.76 -44.54 0.36
CA VAL A 11 64.70 -44.05 1.25
C VAL A 11 63.83 -43.17 0.40
N LEU A 12 62.62 -43.65 0.04
CA LEU A 12 61.58 -42.86 -0.53
C LEU A 12 61.04 -41.95 0.57
N SER A 13 61.32 -40.65 0.45
CA SER A 13 60.75 -39.62 1.27
C SER A 13 59.22 -39.52 0.99
N ASP A 14 58.43 -39.95 1.92
CA ASP A 14 56.96 -39.90 1.87
C ASP A 14 56.45 -38.44 2.04
N THR A 15 56.63 -37.66 0.96
CA THR A 15 56.07 -36.29 0.88
C THR A 15 54.64 -36.27 0.39
N SER A 16 53.99 -37.43 0.16
CA SER A 16 52.62 -37.53 -0.31
C SER A 16 51.55 -37.49 0.82
N ARG A 17 51.94 -37.47 2.07
CA ARG A 17 51.02 -37.47 3.24
C ARG A 17 50.64 -36.10 3.77
N LEU A 18 51.18 -35.01 3.26
CA LEU A 18 50.88 -33.65 3.71
C LEU A 18 49.82 -32.90 2.87
N ALA A 19 49.24 -33.55 1.86
CA ALA A 19 48.22 -32.91 0.99
C ALA A 19 46.79 -33.31 1.31
N SER A 20 46.49 -34.03 2.37
CA SER A 20 45.15 -34.12 2.91
C SER A 20 44.85 -32.93 3.86
N GLN A 21 45.02 -31.71 3.34
CA GLN A 21 44.46 -30.56 3.99
C GLN A 21 42.96 -30.79 4.07
N LYS A 22 42.49 -31.02 5.29
CA LYS A 22 41.09 -30.91 5.69
C LYS A 22 40.51 -29.67 5.01
N LYS A 23 39.67 -29.85 3.98
CA LYS A 23 38.70 -28.85 3.62
C LYS A 23 37.88 -28.60 4.89
N GLN A 24 38.28 -27.60 5.65
CA GLN A 24 37.45 -27.04 6.70
C GLN A 24 36.18 -26.60 5.99
N VAL A 25 35.13 -27.39 6.09
CA VAL A 25 33.77 -26.93 5.78
C VAL A 25 33.54 -25.80 6.75
N ILE A 26 33.84 -24.58 6.32
CA ILE A 26 33.36 -23.38 7.00
C ILE A 26 31.83 -23.55 6.93
N ALA A 27 31.25 -23.98 8.03
CA ALA A 27 29.79 -23.97 8.19
C ALA A 27 29.37 -22.54 7.88
N THR A 28 28.79 -22.34 6.70
CA THR A 28 28.26 -21.03 6.32
C THR A 28 27.21 -20.69 7.37
N GLN A 29 27.55 -19.77 8.24
CA GLN A 29 26.66 -19.24 9.25
C GLN A 29 25.40 -18.78 8.48
N SER A 30 24.26 -19.43 8.71
CA SER A 30 23.03 -19.06 8.03
C SER A 30 22.56 -17.71 8.57
N PHE A 31 22.75 -16.64 7.79
CA PHE A 31 22.15 -15.35 8.10
C PHE A 31 20.69 -15.37 7.63
N ILE A 32 19.75 -15.31 8.58
CA ILE A 32 18.32 -15.36 8.29
C ILE A 32 17.69 -14.00 8.64
N GLN A 33 17.14 -13.32 7.64
CA GLN A 33 16.32 -12.13 7.85
C GLN A 33 14.87 -12.56 8.14
N LYS A 34 14.28 -12.01 9.20
CA LYS A 34 12.87 -12.18 9.53
C LYS A 34 12.19 -10.80 9.50
N SER A 35 11.02 -10.72 8.86
CA SER A 35 10.18 -9.53 8.82
C SER A 35 8.99 -9.71 9.75
N HIS A 36 8.72 -8.72 10.60
CA HIS A 36 7.63 -8.74 11.56
C HIS A 36 6.84 -7.43 11.50
N PHE A 37 5.57 -7.48 11.89
CA PHE A 37 4.66 -6.32 11.98
C PHE A 37 4.45 -5.60 10.64
N PRO A 38 4.06 -6.32 9.58
CA PRO A 38 3.77 -5.69 8.30
C PRO A 38 2.57 -4.74 8.42
N THR A 39 2.64 -3.61 7.73
CA THR A 39 1.48 -2.76 7.51
C THR A 39 0.77 -3.22 6.26
N LEU A 40 -0.47 -3.68 6.40
CA LEU A 40 -1.26 -4.23 5.29
C LEU A 40 -1.97 -3.11 4.53
N ILE A 41 -1.83 -3.09 3.21
CA ILE A 41 -2.58 -2.25 2.30
C ILE A 41 -3.14 -3.17 1.22
N PHE A 42 -4.47 -3.26 1.14
CA PHE A 42 -5.16 -4.05 0.13
C PHE A 42 -5.45 -3.19 -1.08
N GLN A 43 -5.13 -3.69 -2.26
CA GLN A 43 -5.52 -3.12 -3.54
C GLN A 43 -6.50 -4.06 -4.22
N ASP A 44 -7.55 -3.50 -4.76
CA ASP A 44 -8.54 -4.19 -5.58
C ASP A 44 -8.86 -3.34 -6.81
N ASP A 45 -8.99 -3.95 -7.95
CA ASP A 45 -9.34 -3.28 -9.21
C ASP A 45 -10.71 -3.84 -9.65
N VAL A 46 -11.74 -2.98 -9.62
CA VAL A 46 -13.09 -3.33 -10.05
C VAL A 46 -13.09 -3.50 -11.56
N HIS A 47 -13.41 -4.71 -12.02
CA HIS A 47 -13.48 -5.01 -13.45
C HIS A 47 -14.70 -4.38 -14.09
N GLN A 48 -14.58 -3.95 -15.36
CA GLN A 48 -15.67 -3.34 -16.13
C GLN A 48 -16.33 -2.17 -15.40
N CYS A 49 -15.50 -1.31 -14.78
CA CYS A 49 -15.96 -0.22 -13.93
C CYS A 49 -16.50 1.01 -14.68
N ASP A 50 -16.50 1.02 -16.00
CA ASP A 50 -16.81 2.22 -16.80
C ASP A 50 -18.22 2.76 -16.53
N GLU A 51 -19.24 1.90 -16.55
CA GLU A 51 -20.62 2.29 -16.27
C GLU A 51 -20.82 2.72 -14.80
N LEU A 52 -20.18 2.01 -13.86
CA LEU A 52 -20.17 2.39 -12.45
C LEU A 52 -19.54 3.77 -12.27
N ASN A 53 -18.37 4.00 -12.86
CA ASN A 53 -17.65 5.26 -12.74
C ASN A 53 -18.43 6.41 -13.38
N LYS A 54 -19.04 6.18 -14.53
CA LYS A 54 -19.91 7.17 -15.18
C LYS A 54 -21.08 7.58 -14.29
N SER A 55 -21.80 6.60 -13.73
CA SER A 55 -22.90 6.85 -12.80
C SER A 55 -22.44 7.60 -11.55
N LEU A 56 -21.32 7.19 -10.94
CA LEU A 56 -20.75 7.86 -9.78
C LEU A 56 -20.30 9.28 -10.10
N LEU A 57 -19.74 9.51 -11.28
CA LEU A 57 -19.33 10.85 -11.73
C LEU A 57 -20.52 11.80 -11.78
N ASP A 58 -21.62 11.38 -12.40
CA ASP A 58 -22.86 12.16 -12.49
C ASP A 58 -23.43 12.45 -11.10
N LEU A 59 -23.48 11.44 -10.21
CA LEU A 59 -23.96 11.59 -8.84
C LEU A 59 -23.11 12.56 -8.03
N VAL A 60 -21.79 12.47 -8.11
CA VAL A 60 -20.88 13.34 -7.35
C VAL A 60 -21.01 14.80 -7.77
N TYR A 61 -21.14 15.07 -9.08
CA TYR A 61 -21.37 16.43 -9.54
C TYR A 61 -22.75 16.95 -9.20
N ALA A 62 -23.80 16.12 -9.29
CA ALA A 62 -25.14 16.51 -8.87
C ALA A 62 -25.20 16.89 -7.37
N GLU A 63 -24.49 16.15 -6.52
CA GLU A 63 -24.37 16.48 -5.09
C GLU A 63 -23.64 17.82 -4.87
N ARG A 64 -22.57 18.06 -5.64
CA ARG A 64 -21.83 19.34 -5.58
C ARG A 64 -22.73 20.51 -5.97
N GLU A 65 -23.49 20.37 -7.04
CA GLU A 65 -24.40 21.40 -7.56
C GLU A 65 -25.61 21.60 -6.64
N GLY A 66 -26.05 20.58 -5.93
CA GLY A 66 -27.10 20.65 -4.90
C GLY A 66 -26.72 21.40 -3.64
N GLY A 67 -25.50 21.93 -3.54
CA GLY A 67 -25.08 22.91 -2.52
C GLY A 67 -24.73 22.34 -1.15
N VAL A 68 -24.69 21.03 -0.97
CA VAL A 68 -24.27 20.41 0.31
C VAL A 68 -22.74 20.24 0.33
N ALA A 69 -22.02 21.30 0.66
CA ALA A 69 -20.59 21.22 0.93
C ALA A 69 -20.35 21.08 2.44
N ILE A 70 -19.66 20.02 2.86
CA ILE A 70 -19.09 19.95 4.20
C ILE A 70 -17.63 20.40 4.09
N ASN A 71 -17.35 21.59 4.58
CA ASN A 71 -15.99 22.11 4.67
C ASN A 71 -15.22 21.31 5.73
N LYS A 72 -14.30 20.47 5.28
CA LYS A 72 -13.35 19.79 6.19
C LYS A 72 -11.96 20.39 6.04
N SER A 73 -11.29 20.57 7.18
CA SER A 73 -10.01 21.26 7.33
C SER A 73 -8.86 20.75 6.44
N ASN A 74 -8.92 19.50 5.96
CA ASN A 74 -7.87 18.93 5.13
C ASN A 74 -8.05 19.20 3.62
N THR A 75 -9.21 19.73 3.19
CA THR A 75 -9.54 19.96 1.79
C THR A 75 -9.99 21.39 1.47
N ALA A 76 -10.66 22.06 2.42
CA ALA A 76 -11.33 23.34 2.18
C ALA A 76 -10.40 24.50 1.78
N GLU A 77 -9.21 24.56 2.38
CA GLU A 77 -8.23 25.62 2.10
C GLU A 77 -7.61 25.52 0.69
N LEU A 78 -7.77 24.37 0.03
CA LEU A 78 -7.20 24.10 -1.28
C LEU A 78 -8.25 24.11 -2.41
N GLY A 79 -9.50 24.49 -2.13
CA GLY A 79 -10.56 24.55 -3.15
C GLY A 79 -11.16 23.19 -3.52
N SER A 80 -10.87 22.13 -2.78
CA SER A 80 -11.50 20.82 -2.96
C SER A 80 -12.92 20.84 -2.44
N TRP A 81 -13.81 20.06 -3.06
CA TRP A 81 -15.17 19.84 -2.58
C TRP A 81 -15.28 18.48 -1.87
N HIS A 82 -16.11 18.40 -0.83
CA HIS A 82 -16.34 17.22 -0.01
C HIS A 82 -17.84 17.05 0.26
N SER A 83 -18.41 15.89 -0.08
CA SER A 83 -19.82 15.58 0.18
C SER A 83 -20.12 15.34 1.66
N ALA A 84 -21.41 15.16 1.99
CA ALA A 84 -21.84 14.54 3.25
C ALA A 84 -21.23 13.13 3.41
N THR A 85 -21.13 12.65 4.67
CA THR A 85 -20.44 11.36 4.99
C THR A 85 -21.37 10.15 5.05
N ASN A 86 -22.60 10.30 4.58
CA ASN A 86 -23.65 9.29 4.67
C ASN A 86 -23.99 8.63 3.32
N LEU A 87 -23.11 8.72 2.32
CA LEU A 87 -23.36 8.18 0.97
C LEU A 87 -23.66 6.68 0.97
N HIS A 88 -23.09 5.92 1.91
CA HIS A 88 -23.37 4.48 2.08
C HIS A 88 -24.84 4.16 2.43
N LYS A 89 -25.64 5.17 2.76
CA LYS A 89 -27.09 5.03 3.05
C LYS A 89 -27.98 5.38 1.86
N LYS A 90 -27.40 5.91 0.78
CA LYS A 90 -28.11 6.29 -0.42
C LYS A 90 -28.15 5.10 -1.40
N SER A 91 -29.33 4.81 -1.94
CA SER A 91 -29.54 3.70 -2.90
C SER A 91 -28.68 3.83 -4.16
N GLU A 92 -28.41 5.04 -4.59
CA GLU A 92 -27.62 5.35 -5.79
C GLU A 92 -26.16 4.90 -5.67
N TYR A 93 -25.64 4.80 -4.44
CA TYR A 93 -24.29 4.30 -4.16
C TYR A 93 -24.24 2.80 -3.87
N ALA A 94 -25.38 2.10 -3.91
CA ALA A 94 -25.45 0.66 -3.65
C ALA A 94 -24.54 -0.18 -4.57
N PRO A 95 -24.39 0.11 -5.89
CA PRO A 95 -23.46 -0.64 -6.74
C PRO A 95 -22.01 -0.57 -6.22
N LEU A 96 -21.52 0.63 -5.88
CA LEU A 96 -20.18 0.78 -5.29
C LEU A 96 -20.08 0.06 -3.94
N LEU A 97 -21.11 0.18 -3.10
CA LEU A 97 -21.12 -0.47 -1.79
C LEU A 97 -21.05 -2.01 -1.92
N THR A 98 -21.62 -2.59 -2.99
CA THR A 98 -21.51 -4.02 -3.29
C THR A 98 -20.06 -4.41 -3.56
N GLU A 99 -19.32 -3.66 -4.37
CA GLU A 99 -17.90 -3.91 -4.64
C GLU A 99 -17.05 -3.77 -3.37
N VAL A 100 -17.30 -2.71 -2.59
CA VAL A 100 -16.62 -2.52 -1.30
C VAL A 100 -16.89 -3.72 -0.37
N ASN A 101 -18.14 -4.15 -0.22
CA ASN A 101 -18.50 -5.28 0.64
C ASN A 101 -17.86 -6.60 0.16
N SER A 102 -17.73 -6.81 -1.15
CA SER A 102 -17.01 -7.95 -1.73
C SER A 102 -15.54 -7.95 -1.29
N ALA A 103 -14.86 -6.81 -1.40
CA ALA A 103 -13.48 -6.66 -0.93
C ALA A 103 -13.37 -6.90 0.58
N LEU A 104 -14.30 -6.38 1.39
CA LEU A 104 -14.31 -6.56 2.85
C LEU A 104 -14.53 -8.03 3.25
N ALA A 105 -15.34 -8.78 2.50
CA ALA A 105 -15.52 -10.21 2.73
C ALA A 105 -14.22 -10.98 2.48
N ARG A 106 -13.47 -10.64 1.41
CA ARG A 106 -12.15 -11.24 1.13
C ARG A 106 -11.13 -10.92 2.22
N ILE A 107 -11.05 -9.64 2.65
CA ILE A 107 -10.18 -9.22 3.76
C ILE A 107 -10.51 -9.99 5.04
N SER A 108 -11.80 -10.11 5.39
CA SER A 108 -12.23 -10.85 6.58
C SER A 108 -11.82 -12.32 6.52
N SER A 109 -11.89 -12.93 5.35
CA SER A 109 -11.46 -14.32 5.13
C SER A 109 -9.95 -14.47 5.25
N GLU A 110 -9.19 -13.59 4.58
CA GLU A 110 -7.72 -13.61 4.57
C GLU A 110 -7.12 -13.39 5.96
N LEU A 111 -7.72 -12.49 6.74
CA LEU A 111 -7.26 -12.16 8.10
C LEU A 111 -7.91 -13.04 9.18
N HIS A 112 -8.67 -14.05 8.80
CA HIS A 112 -9.33 -14.97 9.71
C HIS A 112 -10.19 -14.27 10.79
N TYR A 113 -10.91 -13.21 10.41
CA TYR A 113 -11.78 -12.50 11.35
C TYR A 113 -12.93 -13.37 11.86
N SER A 114 -13.39 -13.10 13.08
CA SER A 114 -14.49 -13.84 13.70
C SER A 114 -15.74 -13.88 12.81
N LYS A 115 -16.32 -15.09 12.65
CA LYS A 115 -17.54 -15.28 11.85
C LYS A 115 -18.78 -14.64 12.47
N ASP A 116 -18.76 -14.32 13.76
CA ASP A 116 -19.84 -13.64 14.48
C ASP A 116 -19.86 -12.13 14.23
N HIS A 117 -18.85 -11.62 13.53
CA HIS A 117 -18.69 -10.22 13.22
C HIS A 117 -18.59 -10.02 11.70
N ALA A 118 -18.94 -8.82 11.26
CA ALA A 118 -18.78 -8.40 9.87
C ALA A 118 -18.07 -7.05 9.80
N LEU A 119 -17.23 -6.85 8.79
CA LEU A 119 -16.76 -5.53 8.42
C LEU A 119 -17.92 -4.79 7.73
N LYS A 120 -18.22 -3.57 8.19
CA LYS A 120 -19.29 -2.73 7.64
C LYS A 120 -18.76 -1.32 7.38
N VAL A 121 -19.18 -0.73 6.27
CA VAL A 121 -18.96 0.68 5.99
C VAL A 121 -19.81 1.50 6.96
N THR A 122 -19.16 2.37 7.72
CA THR A 122 -19.83 3.23 8.75
C THR A 122 -19.93 4.68 8.32
N SER A 123 -19.10 5.11 7.38
CA SER A 123 -19.24 6.41 6.70
C SER A 123 -18.66 6.31 5.29
N MET A 124 -19.22 7.08 4.36
CA MET A 124 -18.79 7.15 2.96
C MET A 124 -19.04 8.55 2.43
N TRP A 125 -18.06 9.10 1.72
CA TRP A 125 -18.13 10.44 1.15
C TRP A 125 -17.34 10.53 -0.13
N SER A 126 -17.67 11.49 -0.99
CA SER A 126 -16.92 11.80 -2.21
C SER A 126 -16.09 13.07 -2.05
N ILE A 127 -14.98 13.15 -2.76
CA ILE A 127 -14.11 14.32 -2.83
C ILE A 127 -13.82 14.62 -4.30
N ILE A 128 -13.90 15.90 -4.65
CA ILE A 128 -13.43 16.45 -5.92
C ILE A 128 -12.18 17.27 -5.62
N ASN A 129 -11.06 16.89 -6.20
CA ASN A 129 -9.80 17.63 -6.15
C ASN A 129 -9.46 18.19 -7.53
N PRO A 130 -9.77 19.46 -7.82
CA PRO A 130 -9.33 20.13 -9.04
C PRO A 130 -7.79 20.22 -9.13
N PRO A 131 -7.23 20.56 -10.30
CA PRO A 131 -5.80 20.85 -10.42
C PRO A 131 -5.32 21.87 -9.37
N GLY A 132 -4.14 21.61 -8.81
CA GLY A 132 -3.57 22.38 -7.69
C GLY A 132 -3.90 21.80 -6.31
N ASN A 133 -4.87 20.91 -6.19
CA ASN A 133 -5.40 20.45 -4.91
C ASN A 133 -4.95 19.05 -4.52
N GLY A 134 -4.81 18.82 -3.22
CA GLY A 134 -4.42 17.55 -2.63
C GLY A 134 -4.99 17.38 -1.24
N ASN A 135 -4.55 16.34 -0.51
CA ASN A 135 -4.97 16.10 0.86
C ASN A 135 -3.75 16.07 1.78
N ARG A 136 -3.79 16.85 2.85
CA ARG A 136 -2.76 16.86 3.88
C ARG A 136 -2.66 15.50 4.58
N ALA A 137 -1.51 15.22 5.20
CA ALA A 137 -1.31 14.00 5.98
C ALA A 137 -2.29 13.90 7.14
N HIS A 138 -3.01 12.79 7.22
CA HIS A 138 -4.05 12.52 8.23
C HIS A 138 -4.23 11.01 8.45
N CYS A 139 -5.02 10.66 9.44
CA CYS A 139 -5.55 9.32 9.68
C CYS A 139 -7.05 9.41 10.00
N HIS A 140 -7.71 8.27 10.20
CA HIS A 140 -9.16 8.20 10.43
C HIS A 140 -9.47 7.64 11.83
N PRO A 141 -9.49 8.49 12.89
CA PRO A 141 -9.81 8.05 14.24
C PRO A 141 -11.17 7.35 14.33
N ASN A 142 -11.30 6.43 15.29
CA ASN A 142 -12.53 5.67 15.57
C ASN A 142 -12.99 4.73 14.45
N SER A 143 -12.07 4.36 13.54
CA SER A 143 -12.33 3.38 12.50
C SER A 143 -11.28 2.28 12.53
N LEU A 144 -11.64 1.07 12.12
CA LEU A 144 -10.71 -0.07 12.02
C LEU A 144 -9.92 0.00 10.72
N TRP A 145 -10.65 0.19 9.60
CA TRP A 145 -10.09 0.36 8.28
C TRP A 145 -10.63 1.63 7.64
N SER A 146 -9.89 2.15 6.68
CA SER A 146 -10.34 3.21 5.77
C SER A 146 -10.07 2.77 4.34
N GLY A 147 -10.78 3.33 3.40
CA GLY A 147 -10.57 3.03 1.99
C GLY A 147 -10.87 4.20 1.08
N VAL A 148 -10.39 4.06 -0.15
CA VAL A 148 -10.62 5.00 -1.24
C VAL A 148 -10.86 4.25 -2.52
N TYR A 149 -11.88 4.66 -3.27
CA TYR A 149 -12.17 4.21 -4.63
C TYR A 149 -12.00 5.37 -5.58
N TYR A 150 -11.30 5.15 -6.70
CA TYR A 150 -11.04 6.18 -7.70
C TYR A 150 -12.11 6.12 -8.80
N VAL A 151 -12.97 7.14 -8.84
CA VAL A 151 -13.98 7.30 -9.89
C VAL A 151 -13.34 7.88 -11.15
N GLN A 152 -12.56 8.95 -10.98
CA GLN A 152 -11.81 9.62 -12.05
C GLN A 152 -10.41 9.96 -11.59
N ALA A 153 -9.42 9.67 -12.42
CA ALA A 153 -8.02 9.91 -12.13
C ALA A 153 -7.28 10.34 -13.40
N PRO A 154 -7.30 11.63 -13.76
CA PRO A 154 -6.55 12.14 -14.90
C PRO A 154 -5.04 11.96 -14.67
N ASP A 155 -4.27 12.02 -15.75
CA ASP A 155 -2.82 11.87 -15.64
C ASP A 155 -2.22 12.94 -14.74
N ASN A 156 -1.25 12.49 -13.91
CA ASN A 156 -0.56 13.34 -12.91
C ASN A 156 -1.49 13.97 -11.85
N CYS A 157 -2.63 13.36 -11.58
CA CYS A 157 -3.56 13.89 -10.57
C CYS A 157 -3.13 13.67 -9.11
N GLY A 158 -1.91 13.17 -8.88
CA GLY A 158 -1.32 12.99 -7.55
C GLY A 158 -1.56 11.60 -6.95
N ASN A 159 -0.48 10.99 -6.46
CA ASN A 159 -0.50 9.68 -5.81
C ASN A 159 -1.02 9.77 -4.37
N ILE A 160 -1.62 8.68 -3.89
CA ILE A 160 -1.76 8.46 -2.45
C ILE A 160 -0.42 8.00 -1.89
N GLU A 161 0.01 8.60 -0.80
CA GLU A 161 1.25 8.31 -0.10
C GLU A 161 0.95 7.86 1.33
N PHE A 162 1.43 6.68 1.70
CA PHE A 162 1.38 6.15 3.06
C PHE A 162 2.73 6.35 3.74
N THR A 163 2.73 6.83 4.98
CA THR A 163 3.94 7.05 5.77
C THR A 163 4.16 5.87 6.73
N ASP A 164 5.41 5.41 6.84
CA ASP A 164 5.79 4.36 7.79
C ASP A 164 5.41 4.77 9.22
N PRO A 165 4.58 3.98 9.93
CA PRO A 165 4.15 4.31 11.28
C PRO A 165 5.27 4.21 12.32
N ARG A 166 6.39 3.56 11.98
CA ARG A 166 7.55 3.42 12.84
C ARG A 166 8.38 4.71 12.84
N THR A 167 7.89 5.76 13.46
CA THR A 167 8.45 7.12 13.42
C THR A 167 9.93 7.18 13.81
N ALA A 168 10.39 6.32 14.71
CA ALA A 168 11.80 6.24 15.11
C ALA A 168 12.74 5.87 13.93
N LEU A 169 12.26 5.13 12.92
CA LEU A 169 13.05 4.81 11.72
C LEU A 169 13.31 6.04 10.84
N ILE A 170 12.42 7.04 10.90
CA ILE A 170 12.56 8.26 10.10
C ILE A 170 13.68 9.13 10.66
N MET A 171 13.92 9.06 11.97
CA MET A 171 14.90 9.91 12.67
C MET A 171 16.35 9.52 12.40
N ASN A 172 16.62 8.24 12.12
CA ASN A 172 17.98 7.76 11.90
C ASN A 172 18.02 6.76 10.73
N GLN A 173 18.15 7.29 9.53
CA GLN A 173 18.20 6.49 8.29
C GLN A 173 19.64 6.17 7.90
N PRO A 174 19.97 4.92 7.56
CA PRO A 174 21.26 4.60 6.94
C PRO A 174 21.35 5.22 5.54
N LYS A 175 22.58 5.44 5.07
CA LYS A 175 22.81 5.78 3.67
C LYS A 175 22.66 4.51 2.82
N TYR A 176 21.87 4.60 1.76
CA TYR A 176 21.64 3.51 0.81
C TYR A 176 22.46 3.71 -0.47
N GLU A 177 22.79 2.63 -1.14
CA GLU A 177 23.41 2.70 -2.45
C GLU A 177 22.47 3.32 -3.49
N THR A 178 22.93 4.38 -4.17
CA THR A 178 22.11 5.14 -5.13
C THR A 178 21.72 4.34 -6.38
N LYS A 179 22.52 3.33 -6.73
CA LYS A 179 22.31 2.48 -7.93
C LYS A 179 21.46 1.24 -7.66
N LYS A 180 21.15 0.94 -6.39
CA LYS A 180 20.34 -0.23 -6.02
C LYS A 180 18.97 0.20 -5.51
N LYS A 181 17.94 -0.57 -5.87
CA LYS A 181 16.59 -0.36 -5.34
C LYS A 181 16.56 -0.72 -3.86
N ARG A 182 16.13 0.23 -3.02
CA ARG A 182 15.95 -0.01 -1.59
C ARG A 182 14.95 -1.15 -1.36
N PRO A 183 15.23 -2.12 -0.47
CA PRO A 183 14.27 -3.15 -0.09
C PRO A 183 12.99 -2.53 0.47
N ARG A 184 11.85 -3.17 0.21
CA ARG A 184 10.54 -2.67 0.66
C ARG A 184 10.45 -2.51 2.17
N ASP A 185 11.04 -3.44 2.93
CA ASP A 185 11.07 -3.41 4.40
C ASP A 185 11.82 -2.20 4.98
N CYS A 186 12.56 -1.49 4.14
CA CYS A 186 13.31 -0.30 4.49
C CYS A 186 12.67 1.00 3.96
N TRP A 187 11.49 0.92 3.33
CA TRP A 187 10.80 2.12 2.85
C TRP A 187 10.22 2.89 4.04
N THR A 188 10.24 4.21 3.92
CA THR A 188 9.59 5.12 4.87
C THR A 188 8.30 5.70 4.33
N LYS A 189 8.05 5.50 3.03
CA LYS A 189 6.85 5.92 2.32
C LYS A 189 6.51 4.92 1.23
N ALA A 190 5.23 4.64 1.05
CA ALA A 190 4.71 3.84 -0.04
C ALA A 190 3.74 4.69 -0.87
N ASN A 191 4.01 4.79 -2.17
CA ASN A 191 3.23 5.60 -3.11
C ASN A 191 2.46 4.72 -4.09
N TYR A 192 1.19 5.03 -4.32
CA TYR A 192 0.36 4.32 -5.28
C TYR A 192 -0.29 5.29 -6.26
N LYS A 193 -0.17 4.97 -7.56
CA LYS A 193 -0.80 5.74 -8.63
C LYS A 193 -2.32 5.52 -8.59
N PRO A 194 -3.13 6.59 -8.64
CA PRO A 194 -4.56 6.48 -8.83
C PRO A 194 -4.87 5.92 -10.22
N VAL A 195 -5.87 5.05 -10.28
CA VAL A 195 -6.39 4.47 -11.53
C VAL A 195 -7.90 4.39 -11.39
N PRO A 196 -8.71 4.83 -12.37
CA PRO A 196 -10.15 4.65 -12.31
C PRO A 196 -10.53 3.18 -12.09
N GLY A 197 -11.49 2.91 -11.21
CA GLY A 197 -11.88 1.56 -10.82
C GLY A 197 -11.01 0.92 -9.73
N ARG A 198 -9.88 1.54 -9.36
CA ARG A 198 -9.01 1.03 -8.31
C ARG A 198 -9.49 1.43 -6.93
N MET A 199 -9.40 0.48 -6.01
CA MET A 199 -9.70 0.66 -4.60
C MET A 199 -8.47 0.31 -3.75
N PHE A 200 -8.20 1.13 -2.71
CA PHE A 200 -7.29 0.78 -1.63
C PHE A 200 -8.05 0.70 -0.32
N ILE A 201 -7.73 -0.32 0.49
CA ILE A 201 -8.22 -0.47 1.86
C ILE A 201 -7.01 -0.64 2.76
N PHE A 202 -6.91 0.16 3.81
CA PHE A 202 -5.75 0.26 4.69
C PHE A 202 -6.17 0.53 6.14
N PRO A 203 -5.31 0.24 7.13
CA PRO A 203 -5.62 0.52 8.53
C PRO A 203 -5.94 1.99 8.74
N ALA A 204 -7.03 2.29 9.44
CA ALA A 204 -7.50 3.67 9.63
C ALA A 204 -6.51 4.56 10.40
N TRP A 205 -5.65 3.95 11.22
CA TRP A 205 -4.56 4.62 11.96
C TRP A 205 -3.38 5.01 11.07
N LEU A 206 -3.26 4.45 9.85
CA LEU A 206 -2.11 4.69 8.98
C LEU A 206 -2.15 6.10 8.40
N TYR A 207 -1.13 6.90 8.74
CA TYR A 207 -0.98 8.25 8.20
C TYR A 207 -0.77 8.21 6.69
N HIS A 208 -1.59 8.97 6.00
CA HIS A 208 -1.52 9.08 4.55
C HIS A 208 -1.84 10.50 4.09
N SER A 209 -1.32 10.84 2.93
CA SER A 209 -1.58 12.10 2.23
C SER A 209 -1.87 11.82 0.76
N VAL A 210 -2.39 12.80 0.06
CA VAL A 210 -2.54 12.71 -1.39
C VAL A 210 -1.85 13.92 -2.02
N ALA A 211 -0.91 13.63 -2.91
CA ALA A 211 -0.14 14.66 -3.60
C ALA A 211 -1.06 15.58 -4.41
N SER A 212 -0.61 16.79 -4.66
CA SER A 212 -1.36 17.75 -5.46
C SER A 212 -1.66 17.19 -6.85
N ASN A 213 -2.87 17.45 -7.32
CA ASN A 213 -3.28 17.19 -8.68
C ASN A 213 -2.56 18.21 -9.59
N VAL A 214 -1.66 17.72 -10.43
CA VAL A 214 -0.93 18.55 -11.41
C VAL A 214 -1.28 18.16 -12.84
N SER A 215 -2.50 17.65 -13.04
CA SER A 215 -3.07 17.37 -14.36
C SER A 215 -3.07 18.65 -15.21
N LYS A 216 -2.84 18.47 -16.50
CA LYS A 216 -2.95 19.55 -17.50
C LYS A 216 -4.36 19.68 -18.08
N GLU A 217 -5.24 18.72 -17.78
CA GLU A 217 -6.63 18.77 -18.16
C GLU A 217 -7.36 19.89 -17.42
N THR A 218 -8.34 20.51 -18.06
CA THR A 218 -9.11 21.63 -17.49
C THR A 218 -10.57 21.25 -17.22
N GLY A 219 -11.22 22.01 -16.34
CA GLY A 219 -12.61 21.77 -15.98
C GLY A 219 -12.80 20.39 -15.35
N ARG A 220 -13.95 19.77 -15.56
CA ARG A 220 -14.29 18.46 -14.99
C ARG A 220 -13.33 17.32 -15.39
N ALA A 221 -12.72 17.41 -16.58
CA ALA A 221 -11.75 16.41 -17.05
C ALA A 221 -10.46 16.40 -16.19
N GLY A 222 -10.07 17.56 -15.65
CA GLY A 222 -8.90 17.70 -14.80
C GLY A 222 -9.12 17.30 -13.34
N ASP A 223 -10.37 17.10 -12.90
CA ASP A 223 -10.70 16.77 -11.52
C ASP A 223 -10.29 15.33 -11.19
N ARG A 224 -9.58 15.12 -10.07
CA ARG A 224 -9.47 13.81 -9.45
C ARG A 224 -10.69 13.62 -8.56
N ILE A 225 -11.46 12.54 -8.81
CA ILE A 225 -12.69 12.24 -8.08
C ILE A 225 -12.57 10.88 -7.41
N ILE A 226 -12.82 10.88 -6.10
CA ILE A 226 -12.74 9.69 -5.26
C ILE A 226 -14.01 9.53 -4.42
N VAL A 227 -14.29 8.28 -4.04
CA VAL A 227 -15.20 7.96 -2.94
C VAL A 227 -14.37 7.31 -1.84
N SER A 228 -14.35 7.96 -0.68
CA SER A 228 -13.67 7.45 0.52
C SER A 228 -14.69 6.87 1.49
N PHE A 229 -14.24 5.91 2.30
CA PHE A 229 -15.11 5.26 3.26
C PHE A 229 -14.35 4.77 4.48
N ASN A 230 -15.02 4.74 5.63
CA ASN A 230 -14.51 4.16 6.87
C ASN A 230 -15.27 2.88 7.20
N ILE A 231 -14.57 1.95 7.85
CA ILE A 231 -15.06 0.59 8.10
C ILE A 231 -14.80 0.24 9.55
N ASN A 232 -15.80 -0.37 10.19
CA ASN A 232 -15.66 -0.97 11.50
C ASN A 232 -16.15 -2.42 11.50
N GLN A 233 -15.66 -3.20 12.45
CA GLN A 233 -16.15 -4.54 12.70
C GLN A 233 -17.34 -4.47 13.64
N MET A 234 -18.45 -5.07 13.25
CA MET A 234 -19.72 -5.05 14.00
C MET A 234 -20.23 -6.48 14.17
N LYS A 235 -20.87 -6.74 15.30
CA LYS A 235 -21.60 -8.00 15.54
C LYS A 235 -22.68 -8.19 14.48
N LYS A 236 -22.84 -9.40 13.99
CA LYS A 236 -23.92 -9.79 13.05
C LYS A 236 -25.25 -9.86 13.73
#